data_9bbd009e2abf77800f8eb0f30a6d3859
#
_entry.id   9bbd009e2abf77800f8eb0f30a6d3859
#
_cell.length_a   1.000
_cell.length_b   1.000
_cell.length_c   1.000
_cell.angle_alpha   90.00
_cell.angle_beta   90.00
_cell.angle_gamma   90.00
#
_symmetry.space_group_name_H-M   'P 1'
#
loop_
_entity.id
_entity.type
_entity.pdbx_description
1 polymer ?
#
loop_
_entity_poly.entity_id
_entity_poly.type
_entity_poly.pdbx_seq_one_letter_code
_entity_poly.pdbx_strand_id
1 'polypeptide(L)'
;MSYNILITGASGYLGVYGNLYALVRTEAQADSVKQYGAKPLTFDTRIAAEVNFIKTLGEVGSRSGRAVHFLHTTGAKVFSSHAGAPTDRPLLDNDPELYNIQKSQRSSHTRIQEAVNANNIVIKEAEKHGVRSYIFSPCIVYGEGEGFGNKISIQTVAIVKAAKALQRVYKVDQGEPSWPVCHIVDNTTLYLQLLRKILAGEDVPHGKNGYYLASSGSIVWEELYTAMAAALAKRNVVGDATVVPALGDEDSQILERIRAALGCPKEFVPVQLGGKCTFTAVHGKEIGWEPEFPPEHILEAADAEVELILKNL
;
A
#
# COMPACT_ATOMS: atom_id res chain seq x y z
N MET A 1 -12.75 -28.60 4.24
CA MET A 1 -13.13 -28.18 2.88
C MET A 1 -11.90 -27.61 2.21
N SER A 2 -11.63 -27.92 0.93
CA SER A 2 -10.51 -27.32 0.20
C SER A 2 -10.99 -26.01 -0.45
N TYR A 3 -10.26 -24.93 -0.22
CA TYR A 3 -10.47 -23.65 -0.90
C TYR A 3 -9.44 -23.50 -2.02
N ASN A 4 -9.84 -22.88 -3.14
CA ASN A 4 -8.94 -22.45 -4.20
C ASN A 4 -8.72 -20.95 -4.07
N ILE A 5 -7.47 -20.53 -3.97
CA ILE A 5 -7.09 -19.12 -3.84
C ILE A 5 -6.29 -18.73 -5.08
N LEU A 6 -6.75 -17.68 -5.78
CA LEU A 6 -6.03 -17.09 -6.90
C LEU A 6 -5.39 -15.78 -6.43
N ILE A 7 -4.08 -15.65 -6.61
CA ILE A 7 -3.32 -14.45 -6.26
C ILE A 7 -2.78 -13.79 -7.52
N THR A 8 -3.03 -12.48 -7.65
CA THR A 8 -2.37 -11.62 -8.65
C THR A 8 -1.22 -10.87 -7.96
N GLY A 9 -0.13 -10.60 -8.67
CA GLY A 9 1.02 -9.91 -8.09
C GLY A 9 1.81 -10.73 -7.06
N ALA A 10 1.82 -12.06 -7.18
CA ALA A 10 2.52 -12.98 -6.30
C ALA A 10 4.04 -12.78 -6.23
N SER A 11 4.63 -11.99 -7.14
CA SER A 11 6.03 -11.56 -7.09
C SER A 11 6.28 -10.37 -6.16
N GLY A 12 5.22 -9.80 -5.59
CA GLY A 12 5.32 -8.67 -4.66
C GLY A 12 5.60 -9.12 -3.22
N TYR A 13 5.51 -8.14 -2.34
CA TYR A 13 5.91 -8.18 -0.95
C TYR A 13 5.07 -9.10 -0.03
N LEU A 14 3.93 -9.65 -0.48
CA LEU A 14 2.97 -10.41 0.33
C LEU A 14 2.95 -11.88 -0.09
N GLY A 15 3.33 -12.78 0.79
CA GLY A 15 3.50 -14.22 0.57
C GLY A 15 2.28 -15.11 0.82
N VAL A 16 2.41 -16.45 0.70
CA VAL A 16 1.42 -17.41 0.25
C VAL A 16 1.18 -18.60 1.20
N TYR A 17 -0.10 -19.07 1.33
CA TYR A 17 -0.45 -20.41 1.91
C TYR A 17 -1.73 -21.01 1.26
N GLY A 18 -1.75 -22.34 0.98
CA GLY A 18 -2.91 -23.14 0.57
C GLY A 18 -2.83 -23.75 -0.84
N ASN A 19 -3.96 -24.18 -1.43
CA ASN A 19 -4.06 -24.48 -2.86
C ASN A 19 -4.06 -23.19 -3.65
N LEU A 20 -2.88 -22.71 -3.98
CA LEU A 20 -2.65 -21.39 -4.52
C LEU A 20 -2.42 -21.45 -6.00
N TYR A 21 -3.09 -20.54 -6.70
CA TYR A 21 -2.83 -20.23 -8.09
C TYR A 21 -2.26 -18.82 -8.15
N ALA A 22 -1.09 -18.66 -8.73
CA ALA A 22 -0.42 -17.37 -8.87
C ALA A 22 -0.46 -16.92 -10.33
N LEU A 23 -1.02 -15.75 -10.58
CA LEU A 23 -0.92 -15.12 -11.90
C LEU A 23 0.48 -14.58 -12.11
N VAL A 24 1.14 -15.06 -13.16
CA VAL A 24 2.52 -14.69 -13.49
C VAL A 24 2.61 -14.25 -14.94
N ARG A 25 3.59 -13.38 -15.25
CA ARG A 25 3.80 -12.83 -16.60
C ARG A 25 5.03 -13.39 -17.28
N THR A 26 5.97 -13.93 -16.51
CA THR A 26 7.26 -14.44 -17.02
C THR A 26 7.50 -15.86 -16.49
N GLU A 27 8.33 -16.60 -17.21
CA GLU A 27 8.74 -17.96 -16.83
C GLU A 27 9.54 -17.94 -15.52
N ALA A 28 10.40 -16.93 -15.32
CA ALA A 28 11.12 -16.74 -14.05
C ALA A 28 10.18 -16.53 -12.85
N GLN A 29 9.09 -15.79 -13.04
CA GLN A 29 8.07 -15.66 -12.00
C GLN A 29 7.33 -16.98 -11.76
N ALA A 30 7.04 -17.74 -12.83
CA ALA A 30 6.40 -19.05 -12.73
C ALA A 30 7.25 -20.03 -11.90
N ASP A 31 8.56 -20.05 -12.12
CA ASP A 31 9.47 -20.92 -11.36
C ASP A 31 9.63 -20.45 -9.91
N SER A 32 9.66 -19.15 -9.70
CA SER A 32 9.73 -18.60 -8.34
C SER A 32 8.50 -18.94 -7.50
N VAL A 33 7.27 -18.80 -8.04
CA VAL A 33 6.06 -19.10 -7.26
C VAL A 33 5.89 -20.60 -6.95
N LYS A 34 6.45 -21.48 -7.77
CA LYS A 34 6.47 -22.93 -7.50
C LYS A 34 7.23 -23.26 -6.22
N GLN A 35 8.30 -22.53 -5.89
CA GLN A 35 9.08 -22.71 -4.66
C GLN A 35 8.23 -22.48 -3.41
N TYR A 36 7.17 -21.69 -3.51
CA TYR A 36 6.19 -21.42 -2.45
C TYR A 36 4.97 -22.33 -2.52
N GLY A 37 4.99 -23.37 -3.36
CA GLY A 37 3.87 -24.32 -3.50
C GLY A 37 2.68 -23.80 -4.32
N ALA A 38 2.82 -22.63 -4.98
CA ALA A 38 1.77 -22.09 -5.83
C ALA A 38 1.83 -22.66 -7.26
N LYS A 39 0.67 -22.85 -7.87
CA LYS A 39 0.54 -23.22 -9.29
C LYS A 39 0.55 -21.98 -10.14
N PRO A 40 1.54 -21.77 -11.03
CA PRO A 40 1.56 -20.60 -11.88
C PRO A 40 0.44 -20.69 -12.96
N LEU A 41 -0.21 -19.57 -13.18
CA LEU A 41 -1.12 -19.36 -14.30
C LEU A 41 -0.60 -18.18 -15.12
N THR A 42 -0.32 -18.41 -16.39
CA THR A 42 0.11 -17.34 -17.31
C THR A 42 -1.11 -16.54 -17.78
N PHE A 43 -1.03 -15.23 -17.72
CA PHE A 43 -2.11 -14.35 -18.09
C PHE A 43 -1.58 -13.08 -18.79
N ASP A 44 -2.18 -12.74 -19.91
CA ASP A 44 -1.76 -11.63 -20.76
C ASP A 44 -2.89 -10.59 -20.90
N THR A 45 -3.25 -9.87 -19.81
CA THR A 45 -4.11 -8.68 -19.98
C THR A 45 -3.94 -7.64 -18.89
N ARG A 46 -4.20 -6.36 -19.27
CA ARG A 46 -4.21 -5.16 -18.43
C ARG A 46 -5.65 -4.69 -18.21
N ILE A 47 -5.94 -4.17 -17.01
CA ILE A 47 -7.05 -3.23 -16.64
C ILE A 47 -8.51 -3.75 -16.69
N ALA A 48 -8.91 -4.68 -17.54
CA ALA A 48 -10.27 -5.25 -17.51
C ALA A 48 -10.38 -6.53 -16.64
N ALA A 49 -9.28 -6.94 -16.02
CA ALA A 49 -9.19 -8.22 -15.33
C ALA A 49 -10.08 -8.28 -14.09
N GLU A 50 -10.11 -7.23 -13.27
CA GLU A 50 -10.81 -7.22 -11.98
C GLU A 50 -12.32 -7.44 -12.13
N VAL A 51 -12.96 -6.71 -13.05
CA VAL A 51 -14.40 -6.85 -13.32
C VAL A 51 -14.72 -8.25 -13.85
N ASN A 52 -13.89 -8.79 -14.75
CA ASN A 52 -14.07 -10.13 -15.28
C ASN A 52 -13.87 -11.21 -14.21
N PHE A 53 -12.88 -11.05 -13.32
CA PHE A 53 -12.70 -11.95 -12.17
C PHE A 53 -13.91 -11.94 -11.24
N ILE A 54 -14.40 -10.74 -10.89
CA ILE A 54 -15.57 -10.58 -10.03
C ILE A 54 -16.80 -11.25 -10.65
N LYS A 55 -17.05 -11.02 -11.95
CA LYS A 55 -18.15 -11.66 -12.68
C LYS A 55 -18.02 -13.19 -12.66
N THR A 56 -16.84 -13.71 -12.99
CA THR A 56 -16.59 -15.16 -12.98
C THR A 56 -16.74 -15.76 -11.59
N LEU A 57 -16.26 -15.06 -10.54
CA LEU A 57 -16.47 -15.47 -9.15
C LEU A 57 -17.96 -15.54 -8.80
N GLY A 58 -18.75 -14.53 -9.22
CA GLY A 58 -20.20 -14.53 -9.02
C GLY A 58 -20.89 -15.71 -9.69
N GLU A 59 -20.48 -16.07 -10.91
CA GLU A 59 -20.96 -17.28 -11.61
C GLU A 59 -20.59 -18.57 -10.86
N VAL A 60 -19.37 -18.64 -10.31
CA VAL A 60 -18.93 -19.78 -9.49
C VAL A 60 -19.75 -19.86 -8.21
N GLY A 61 -19.97 -18.74 -7.52
CA GLY A 61 -20.78 -18.64 -6.32
C GLY A 61 -22.21 -19.13 -6.57
N SER A 62 -22.84 -18.62 -7.61
CA SER A 62 -24.21 -19.02 -8.02
C SER A 62 -24.34 -20.49 -8.33
N ARG A 63 -23.35 -21.09 -9.01
CA ARG A 63 -23.33 -22.52 -9.34
C ARG A 63 -23.05 -23.44 -8.17
N SER A 64 -22.17 -23.00 -7.26
CA SER A 64 -21.73 -23.82 -6.12
C SER A 64 -22.58 -23.64 -4.86
N GLY A 65 -23.40 -22.59 -4.78
CA GLY A 65 -24.11 -22.18 -3.57
C GLY A 65 -23.19 -21.71 -2.44
N ARG A 66 -21.92 -21.38 -2.73
CA ARG A 66 -20.92 -20.96 -1.75
C ARG A 66 -20.64 -19.46 -1.85
N ALA A 67 -20.33 -18.84 -0.70
CA ALA A 67 -19.81 -17.49 -0.68
C ALA A 67 -18.48 -17.46 -1.46
N VAL A 68 -18.30 -16.43 -2.27
CA VAL A 68 -17.09 -16.15 -3.05
C VAL A 68 -16.56 -14.78 -2.66
N HIS A 69 -15.25 -14.64 -2.65
CA HIS A 69 -14.57 -13.50 -2.05
C HIS A 69 -13.57 -12.90 -3.05
N PHE A 70 -13.49 -11.58 -3.08
CA PHE A 70 -12.53 -10.83 -3.89
C PHE A 70 -11.81 -9.81 -3.01
N LEU A 71 -10.52 -10.01 -2.78
CA LEU A 71 -9.69 -9.10 -2.02
C LEU A 71 -8.85 -8.25 -3.00
N HIS A 72 -9.09 -6.94 -2.98
CA HIS A 72 -8.42 -5.94 -3.81
C HIS A 72 -7.41 -5.18 -2.97
N THR A 73 -6.14 -5.20 -3.37
CA THR A 73 -5.09 -4.41 -2.72
C THR A 73 -4.93 -3.08 -3.44
N THR A 74 -5.05 -1.99 -2.69
CA THR A 74 -4.87 -0.60 -3.14
C THR A 74 -3.71 0.07 -2.37
N GLY A 75 -3.88 1.27 -1.83
CA GLY A 75 -2.89 1.93 -0.97
C GLY A 75 -3.46 3.18 -0.30
N ALA A 76 -2.86 3.60 0.80
CA ALA A 76 -3.31 4.75 1.59
C ALA A 76 -3.39 6.07 0.81
N LYS A 77 -2.67 6.19 -0.32
CA LYS A 77 -2.71 7.41 -1.17
C LYS A 77 -4.11 7.74 -1.67
N VAL A 78 -4.98 6.74 -1.89
CA VAL A 78 -6.37 6.97 -2.32
C VAL A 78 -7.30 7.43 -1.20
N PHE A 79 -6.79 7.56 0.03
CA PHE A 79 -7.48 8.09 1.20
C PHE A 79 -6.77 9.33 1.77
N SER A 80 -5.95 9.99 0.97
CA SER A 80 -5.13 11.12 1.39
C SER A 80 -5.56 12.44 0.75
N SER A 81 -4.90 13.52 1.16
CA SER A 81 -5.03 14.85 0.55
C SER A 81 -4.84 14.83 -0.97
N HIS A 82 -3.95 13.97 -1.49
CA HIS A 82 -3.71 13.81 -2.93
C HIS A 82 -4.91 13.24 -3.69
N ALA A 83 -5.78 12.52 -3.00
CA ALA A 83 -7.01 11.96 -3.56
C ALA A 83 -8.23 12.85 -3.32
N GLY A 84 -8.07 13.99 -2.63
CA GLY A 84 -9.18 14.83 -2.19
C GLY A 84 -10.00 14.23 -1.05
N ALA A 85 -9.38 13.35 -0.24
CA ALA A 85 -10.00 12.83 0.97
C ALA A 85 -10.03 13.89 2.09
N PRO A 86 -11.02 13.87 3.01
CA PRO A 86 -10.99 14.68 4.22
C PRO A 86 -9.74 14.39 5.05
N THR A 87 -9.05 15.44 5.51
CA THR A 87 -7.86 15.32 6.37
C THR A 87 -7.94 16.19 7.61
N ASP A 88 -9.09 16.69 7.93
CA ASP A 88 -9.42 17.51 9.09
C ASP A 88 -9.90 16.67 10.30
N ARG A 89 -10.16 15.39 10.07
CA ARG A 89 -10.60 14.41 11.08
C ARG A 89 -10.05 13.02 10.76
N PRO A 90 -10.03 12.08 11.74
CA PRO A 90 -9.76 10.68 11.44
C PRO A 90 -10.76 10.11 10.43
N LEU A 91 -10.27 9.40 9.43
CA LEU A 91 -11.05 8.68 8.44
C LEU A 91 -10.99 7.18 8.79
N LEU A 92 -12.00 6.67 9.50
CA LEU A 92 -11.98 5.31 10.02
C LEU A 92 -12.35 4.30 8.93
N ASP A 93 -11.68 3.14 8.88
CA ASP A 93 -11.98 2.08 7.92
C ASP A 93 -13.30 1.34 8.23
N ASN A 94 -13.85 1.52 9.44
CA ASN A 94 -15.18 1.04 9.82
C ASN A 94 -16.27 2.14 9.76
N ASP A 95 -15.97 3.34 9.26
CA ASP A 95 -16.98 4.38 9.06
C ASP A 95 -17.96 3.93 7.95
N PRO A 96 -19.28 3.79 8.24
CA PRO A 96 -20.27 3.40 7.23
C PRO A 96 -20.36 4.37 6.05
N GLU A 97 -19.94 5.64 6.25
CA GLU A 97 -19.91 6.65 5.18
C GLU A 97 -18.62 6.63 4.35
N LEU A 98 -17.63 5.82 4.72
CA LEU A 98 -16.33 5.80 4.02
C LEU A 98 -16.47 5.55 2.51
N TYR A 99 -17.36 4.64 2.11
CA TYR A 99 -17.64 4.39 0.69
C TYR A 99 -18.18 5.64 -0.03
N ASN A 100 -19.10 6.36 0.58
CA ASN A 100 -19.68 7.58 0.02
C ASN A 100 -18.65 8.72 -0.02
N ILE A 101 -17.84 8.85 1.02
CA ILE A 101 -16.71 9.78 1.07
C ILE A 101 -15.77 9.49 -0.09
N GLN A 102 -15.29 8.24 -0.25
CA GLN A 102 -14.37 7.87 -1.33
C GLN A 102 -14.99 8.09 -2.71
N LYS A 103 -16.26 7.77 -2.91
CA LYS A 103 -16.97 7.99 -4.17
C LYS A 103 -17.06 9.49 -4.55
N SER A 104 -17.11 10.38 -3.56
CA SER A 104 -17.17 11.82 -3.78
C SER A 104 -15.80 12.48 -4.02
N GLN A 105 -14.71 11.78 -3.71
CA GLN A 105 -13.35 12.31 -3.87
C GLN A 105 -13.04 12.72 -5.31
N ARG A 106 -12.27 13.80 -5.43
CA ARG A 106 -11.77 14.30 -6.72
C ARG A 106 -10.29 14.62 -6.58
N SER A 107 -9.47 13.85 -7.26
CA SER A 107 -8.03 14.06 -7.33
C SER A 107 -7.68 14.90 -8.55
N SER A 108 -6.72 15.82 -8.40
CA SER A 108 -6.06 16.49 -9.53
C SER A 108 -5.11 15.56 -10.28
N HIS A 109 -4.72 14.43 -9.68
CA HIS A 109 -3.82 13.44 -10.26
C HIS A 109 -4.62 12.30 -10.91
N THR A 110 -4.58 12.19 -12.22
CA THR A 110 -5.33 11.18 -13.00
C THR A 110 -5.14 9.76 -12.47
N ARG A 111 -3.90 9.34 -12.22
CA ARG A 111 -3.60 7.98 -11.71
C ARG A 111 -4.20 7.71 -10.32
N ILE A 112 -4.24 8.72 -9.45
CA ILE A 112 -4.87 8.58 -8.13
C ILE A 112 -6.38 8.51 -8.29
N GLN A 113 -6.97 9.35 -9.17
CA GLN A 113 -8.40 9.27 -9.45
C GLN A 113 -8.81 7.92 -10.06
N GLU A 114 -7.99 7.36 -10.95
CA GLU A 114 -8.21 6.01 -11.50
C GLU A 114 -8.19 4.95 -10.39
N ALA A 115 -7.26 5.04 -9.44
CA ALA A 115 -7.19 4.12 -8.31
C ALA A 115 -8.39 4.27 -7.34
N VAL A 116 -8.86 5.50 -7.07
CA VAL A 116 -10.12 5.76 -6.34
C VAL A 116 -11.30 5.13 -7.06
N ASN A 117 -11.38 5.33 -8.38
CA ASN A 117 -12.45 4.76 -9.19
C ASN A 117 -12.39 3.22 -9.22
N ALA A 118 -11.21 2.61 -9.22
CA ALA A 118 -11.03 1.16 -9.18
C ALA A 118 -11.64 0.55 -7.92
N ASN A 119 -11.39 1.13 -6.73
CA ASN A 119 -12.03 0.69 -5.49
C ASN A 119 -13.56 0.73 -5.58
N ASN A 120 -14.11 1.83 -6.09
CA ASN A 120 -15.56 1.99 -6.25
C ASN A 120 -16.16 0.98 -7.25
N ILE A 121 -15.45 0.71 -8.34
CA ILE A 121 -15.86 -0.28 -9.35
C ILE A 121 -15.84 -1.68 -8.75
N VAL A 122 -14.77 -2.05 -8.03
CA VAL A 122 -14.65 -3.36 -7.38
C VAL A 122 -15.83 -3.59 -6.42
N ILE A 123 -16.13 -2.65 -5.55
CA ILE A 123 -17.23 -2.75 -4.59
C ILE A 123 -18.57 -2.89 -5.33
N LYS A 124 -18.84 -2.02 -6.30
CA LYS A 124 -20.09 -2.01 -7.05
C LYS A 124 -20.31 -3.29 -7.85
N GLU A 125 -19.30 -3.75 -8.58
CA GLU A 125 -19.42 -4.96 -9.39
C GLU A 125 -19.49 -6.21 -8.50
N ALA A 126 -18.77 -6.24 -7.37
CA ALA A 126 -18.89 -7.33 -6.41
C ALA A 126 -20.31 -7.43 -5.81
N GLU A 127 -20.90 -6.32 -5.39
CA GLU A 127 -22.28 -6.26 -4.90
C GLU A 127 -23.26 -6.77 -5.96
N LYS A 128 -23.12 -6.31 -7.21
CA LYS A 128 -23.96 -6.73 -8.35
C LYS A 128 -23.91 -8.23 -8.64
N HIS A 129 -22.76 -8.86 -8.44
CA HIS A 129 -22.53 -10.27 -8.76
C HIS A 129 -22.56 -11.19 -7.53
N GLY A 130 -22.95 -10.70 -6.33
CA GLY A 130 -23.02 -11.48 -5.10
C GLY A 130 -21.65 -11.95 -4.59
N VAL A 131 -20.59 -11.18 -4.87
CA VAL A 131 -19.23 -11.42 -4.41
C VAL A 131 -18.94 -10.57 -3.18
N ARG A 132 -18.35 -11.14 -2.14
CA ARG A 132 -17.88 -10.39 -0.98
C ARG A 132 -16.55 -9.71 -1.31
N SER A 133 -16.51 -8.39 -1.38
CA SER A 133 -15.30 -7.63 -1.68
C SER A 133 -14.65 -7.04 -0.44
N TYR A 134 -13.31 -7.00 -0.44
CA TYR A 134 -12.49 -6.42 0.60
C TYR A 134 -11.46 -5.50 -0.04
N ILE A 135 -11.35 -4.27 0.47
CA ILE A 135 -10.38 -3.28 0.01
C ILE A 135 -9.25 -3.22 1.03
N PHE A 136 -8.17 -3.91 0.76
CA PHE A 136 -6.98 -3.92 1.60
C PHE A 136 -6.05 -2.77 1.20
N SER A 137 -5.68 -1.94 2.16
CA SER A 137 -4.92 -0.73 1.91
C SER A 137 -3.64 -0.68 2.75
N PRO A 138 -2.49 -1.10 2.20
CA PRO A 138 -1.20 -0.79 2.79
C PRO A 138 -0.95 0.73 2.87
N CYS A 139 -0.14 1.14 3.84
CA CYS A 139 0.31 2.52 4.00
C CYS A 139 1.81 2.66 3.69
N ILE A 140 2.60 3.43 4.46
CA ILE A 140 4.06 3.32 4.40
C ILE A 140 4.44 1.98 5.04
N VAL A 141 4.78 1.01 4.21
CA VAL A 141 5.28 -0.29 4.67
C VAL A 141 6.80 -0.26 4.66
N TYR A 142 7.43 -0.66 5.76
CA TYR A 142 8.88 -0.66 5.95
C TYR A 142 9.37 -2.01 6.50
N GLY A 143 10.69 -2.21 6.50
CA GLY A 143 11.33 -3.47 6.84
C GLY A 143 11.62 -4.36 5.62
N GLU A 144 12.42 -5.41 5.81
CA GLU A 144 12.81 -6.32 4.73
C GLU A 144 11.71 -7.31 4.38
N GLY A 145 11.31 -7.36 3.11
CA GLY A 145 10.37 -8.34 2.60
C GLY A 145 11.03 -9.69 2.31
N GLU A 146 10.31 -10.76 2.57
CA GLU A 146 10.78 -12.13 2.35
C GLU A 146 10.53 -12.64 0.91
N GLY A 147 9.74 -11.91 0.12
CA GLY A 147 9.39 -12.29 -1.25
C GLY A 147 10.58 -12.27 -2.21
N PHE A 148 10.46 -12.98 -3.32
CA PHE A 148 11.48 -13.03 -4.39
C PHE A 148 11.48 -11.79 -5.31
N GLY A 149 10.47 -10.93 -5.19
CA GLY A 149 10.35 -9.69 -5.95
C GLY A 149 10.94 -8.48 -5.25
N ASN A 150 10.15 -7.44 -5.05
CA ASN A 150 10.59 -6.26 -4.31
C ASN A 150 10.68 -6.54 -2.80
N LYS A 151 11.85 -6.30 -2.20
CA LYS A 151 12.10 -6.51 -0.77
C LYS A 151 12.16 -5.23 0.06
N ILE A 152 12.06 -4.08 -0.58
CA ILE A 152 12.24 -2.77 0.04
C ILE A 152 10.99 -1.91 -0.12
N SER A 153 10.83 -0.96 0.79
CA SER A 153 9.73 0.01 0.80
C SER A 153 9.63 0.83 -0.49
N ILE A 154 8.59 1.63 -0.62
CA ILE A 154 8.42 2.58 -1.73
C ILE A 154 8.79 3.99 -1.29
N GLN A 155 8.22 4.46 -0.16
CA GLN A 155 8.37 5.84 0.30
C GLN A 155 9.76 6.10 0.89
N THR A 156 10.26 5.22 1.74
CA THR A 156 11.61 5.34 2.30
C THR A 156 12.68 5.25 1.20
N VAL A 157 12.48 4.42 0.19
CA VAL A 157 13.32 4.37 -1.01
C VAL A 157 13.28 5.69 -1.79
N ALA A 158 12.13 6.34 -1.90
CA ALA A 158 12.03 7.63 -2.57
C ALA A 158 12.83 8.71 -1.83
N ILE A 159 12.77 8.73 -0.49
CA ILE A 159 13.59 9.64 0.35
C ILE A 159 15.09 9.41 0.09
N VAL A 160 15.55 8.14 0.14
CA VAL A 160 16.96 7.80 -0.06
C VAL A 160 17.44 8.16 -1.48
N LYS A 161 16.65 7.85 -2.51
CA LYS A 161 16.99 8.20 -3.91
C LYS A 161 17.12 9.70 -4.11
N ALA A 162 16.17 10.48 -3.62
CA ALA A 162 16.20 11.94 -3.68
C ALA A 162 17.41 12.49 -2.92
N ALA A 163 17.63 12.04 -1.68
CA ALA A 163 18.73 12.48 -0.84
C ALA A 163 20.10 12.16 -1.46
N LYS A 164 20.29 10.95 -2.01
CA LYS A 164 21.52 10.52 -2.69
C LYS A 164 21.83 11.40 -3.91
N ALA A 165 20.81 11.74 -4.70
CA ALA A 165 20.99 12.58 -5.90
C ALA A 165 21.27 14.05 -5.58
N LEU A 166 20.73 14.56 -4.49
CA LEU A 166 20.86 15.97 -4.09
C LEU A 166 21.91 16.19 -3.00
N GLN A 167 22.48 15.12 -2.41
CA GLN A 167 23.42 15.14 -1.29
C GLN A 167 22.83 15.81 -0.03
N ARG A 168 21.50 15.82 0.08
CA ARG A 168 20.73 16.42 1.18
C ARG A 168 19.31 15.88 1.21
N VAL A 169 18.70 15.82 2.39
CA VAL A 169 17.30 15.45 2.55
C VAL A 169 16.42 16.70 2.41
N TYR A 170 15.39 16.59 1.58
CA TYR A 170 14.40 17.65 1.35
C TYR A 170 13.01 17.19 1.74
N LYS A 171 12.27 18.04 2.47
CA LYS A 171 10.83 17.88 2.69
C LYS A 171 10.04 18.72 1.68
N VAL A 172 8.90 18.19 1.23
CA VAL A 172 8.09 18.78 0.16
C VAL A 172 6.76 19.33 0.63
N ASP A 173 6.44 19.18 1.90
CA ASP A 173 5.20 19.64 2.52
C ASP A 173 5.44 20.82 3.47
N GLN A 174 4.41 21.65 3.62
CA GLN A 174 4.32 22.64 4.68
C GLN A 174 3.63 22.08 5.93
N GLY A 175 3.99 22.61 7.09
CA GLY A 175 3.42 22.17 8.36
C GLY A 175 3.90 20.78 8.78
N GLU A 176 3.07 20.08 9.54
CA GLU A 176 3.36 18.77 10.12
C GLU A 176 2.35 17.72 9.64
N PRO A 177 2.29 17.41 8.33
CA PRO A 177 1.38 16.38 7.85
C PRO A 177 1.80 15.01 8.38
N SER A 178 0.80 14.21 8.75
CA SER A 178 0.99 12.84 9.23
C SER A 178 0.59 11.81 8.18
N TRP A 179 1.21 10.63 8.30
CA TRP A 179 0.92 9.50 7.42
C TRP A 179 0.92 8.18 8.20
N PRO A 180 -0.01 7.24 7.89
CA PRO A 180 -0.03 5.92 8.52
C PRO A 180 1.18 5.08 8.10
N VAL A 181 1.68 4.27 9.04
CA VAL A 181 2.83 3.39 8.84
C VAL A 181 2.53 1.97 9.34
N CYS A 182 3.24 0.99 8.78
CA CYS A 182 3.10 -0.40 9.17
C CYS A 182 4.39 -1.17 8.89
N HIS A 183 4.87 -1.95 9.85
CA HIS A 183 5.95 -2.89 9.57
C HIS A 183 5.46 -3.99 8.61
N ILE A 184 6.35 -4.53 7.76
CA ILE A 184 5.97 -5.53 6.76
C ILE A 184 5.37 -6.79 7.39
N VAL A 185 5.86 -7.20 8.56
CA VAL A 185 5.31 -8.34 9.31
C VAL A 185 3.86 -8.07 9.68
N ASP A 186 3.57 -6.89 10.24
CA ASP A 186 2.21 -6.51 10.64
C ASP A 186 1.27 -6.36 9.44
N ASN A 187 1.77 -5.78 8.34
CA ASN A 187 0.99 -5.72 7.11
C ASN A 187 0.63 -7.12 6.61
N THR A 188 1.56 -8.07 6.68
CA THR A 188 1.35 -9.45 6.26
C THR A 188 0.43 -10.20 7.23
N THR A 189 0.59 -10.02 8.54
CA THR A 189 -0.26 -10.69 9.55
C THR A 189 -1.71 -10.23 9.47
N LEU A 190 -2.00 -8.94 9.17
CA LEU A 190 -3.37 -8.48 8.92
C LEU A 190 -3.97 -9.18 7.69
N TYR A 191 -3.21 -9.28 6.61
CA TYR A 191 -3.64 -9.95 5.41
C TYR A 191 -4.00 -11.42 5.69
N LEU A 192 -3.14 -12.12 6.44
CA LEU A 192 -3.35 -13.51 6.85
C LEU A 192 -4.53 -13.64 7.82
N GLN A 193 -4.72 -12.70 8.75
CA GLN A 193 -5.83 -12.71 9.69
C GLN A 193 -7.17 -12.59 8.97
N LEU A 194 -7.29 -11.64 8.03
CA LEU A 194 -8.47 -11.50 7.19
C LEU A 194 -8.75 -12.79 6.40
N LEU A 195 -7.72 -13.36 5.78
CA LEU A 195 -7.84 -14.61 5.03
C LEU A 195 -8.29 -15.77 5.93
N ARG A 196 -7.73 -15.92 7.14
CA ARG A 196 -8.13 -16.95 8.11
C ARG A 196 -9.61 -16.83 8.47
N LYS A 197 -10.09 -15.63 8.76
CA LYS A 197 -11.50 -15.36 9.07
C LYS A 197 -12.41 -15.74 7.90
N ILE A 198 -12.05 -15.34 6.69
CA ILE A 198 -12.78 -15.71 5.46
C ILE A 198 -12.84 -17.23 5.30
N LEU A 199 -11.72 -17.93 5.45
CA LEU A 199 -11.65 -19.39 5.29
C LEU A 199 -12.37 -20.15 6.41
N ALA A 200 -12.47 -19.56 7.60
CA ALA A 200 -13.28 -20.09 8.71
C ALA A 200 -14.79 -19.91 8.47
N GLY A 201 -15.20 -19.14 7.45
CA GLY A 201 -16.58 -18.83 7.15
C GLY A 201 -17.19 -17.78 8.08
N GLU A 202 -16.35 -17.01 8.77
CA GLU A 202 -16.80 -15.91 9.61
C GLU A 202 -17.31 -14.75 8.74
N ASP A 203 -18.33 -14.06 9.26
CA ASP A 203 -18.92 -12.91 8.58
C ASP A 203 -18.17 -11.62 8.95
N VAL A 204 -17.07 -11.39 8.26
CA VAL A 204 -16.27 -10.18 8.42
C VAL A 204 -16.78 -9.04 7.53
N PRO A 205 -16.62 -7.77 7.93
CA PRO A 205 -17.03 -6.61 7.13
C PRO A 205 -16.57 -6.70 5.68
N HIS A 206 -17.48 -6.51 4.72
CA HIS A 206 -17.24 -6.63 3.29
C HIS A 206 -18.10 -5.65 2.47
N GLY A 207 -17.84 -5.53 1.19
CA GLY A 207 -18.55 -4.61 0.31
C GLY A 207 -18.25 -3.15 0.67
N LYS A 208 -19.29 -2.33 0.86
CA LYS A 208 -19.15 -0.91 1.23
C LYS A 208 -18.48 -0.68 2.59
N ASN A 209 -18.55 -1.66 3.48
CA ASN A 209 -17.90 -1.65 4.79
C ASN A 209 -16.62 -2.50 4.81
N GLY A 210 -16.15 -2.99 3.67
CA GLY A 210 -15.05 -3.93 3.56
C GLY A 210 -13.68 -3.29 3.41
N TYR A 211 -13.40 -2.16 4.03
CA TYR A 211 -12.09 -1.52 4.01
C TYR A 211 -11.22 -2.02 5.16
N TYR A 212 -9.96 -2.30 4.88
CA TYR A 212 -8.97 -2.75 5.85
C TYR A 212 -7.67 -1.98 5.66
N LEU A 213 -7.35 -1.06 6.56
CA LEU A 213 -6.08 -0.35 6.57
C LEU A 213 -5.05 -1.16 7.35
N ALA A 214 -3.96 -1.56 6.69
CA ALA A 214 -2.81 -2.15 7.36
C ALA A 214 -1.96 -1.01 7.96
N SER A 215 -2.28 -0.59 9.18
CA SER A 215 -1.57 0.48 9.88
C SER A 215 -1.48 0.21 11.37
N SER A 216 -0.27 0.31 11.94
CA SER A 216 -0.06 0.30 13.39
C SER A 216 -0.33 1.67 14.05
N GLY A 217 -0.40 2.73 13.26
CA GLY A 217 -0.62 4.11 13.67
C GLY A 217 -0.04 5.07 12.63
N SER A 218 0.19 6.32 13.02
CA SER A 218 0.70 7.36 12.12
C SER A 218 1.91 8.07 12.73
N ILE A 219 2.80 8.54 11.87
CA ILE A 219 3.94 9.42 12.24
C ILE A 219 3.83 10.73 11.47
N VAL A 220 4.54 11.74 11.92
CA VAL A 220 4.73 13.00 11.19
C VAL A 220 5.87 12.82 10.18
N TRP A 221 5.70 13.31 8.95
CA TRP A 221 6.73 13.20 7.90
C TRP A 221 8.07 13.82 8.33
N GLU A 222 8.03 14.94 9.06
CA GLU A 222 9.24 15.61 9.57
C GLU A 222 10.10 14.69 10.44
N GLU A 223 9.47 13.87 11.31
CA GLU A 223 10.17 12.89 12.14
C GLU A 223 10.84 11.82 11.28
N LEU A 224 10.14 11.31 10.27
CA LEU A 224 10.71 10.32 9.34
C LEU A 224 11.87 10.91 8.55
N TYR A 225 11.72 12.11 8.01
CA TYR A 225 12.82 12.79 7.30
C TYR A 225 14.04 12.98 8.19
N THR A 226 13.84 13.40 9.43
CA THR A 226 14.92 13.63 10.41
C THR A 226 15.66 12.32 10.73
N ALA A 227 14.95 11.24 11.00
CA ALA A 227 15.53 9.94 11.27
C ALA A 227 16.32 9.40 10.05
N MET A 228 15.74 9.51 8.84
CA MET A 228 16.39 9.10 7.60
C MET A 228 17.63 9.96 7.28
N ALA A 229 17.56 11.28 7.52
CA ALA A 229 18.71 12.19 7.31
C ALA A 229 19.87 11.84 8.23
N ALA A 230 19.61 11.56 9.51
CA ALA A 230 20.63 11.13 10.45
C ALA A 230 21.31 9.82 10.00
N ALA A 231 20.51 8.84 9.57
CA ALA A 231 21.03 7.55 9.07
C ALA A 231 21.85 7.68 7.77
N LEU A 232 21.44 8.58 6.86
CA LEU A 232 22.17 8.87 5.62
C LEU A 232 23.48 9.64 5.87
N ALA A 233 23.49 10.63 6.78
CA ALA A 233 24.67 11.38 7.17
C ALA A 233 25.72 10.49 7.84
N LYS A 234 25.32 9.58 8.73
CA LYS A 234 26.19 8.56 9.35
C LYS A 234 26.95 7.72 8.31
N ARG A 235 26.37 7.53 7.11
CA ARG A 235 26.95 6.76 6.01
C ARG A 235 27.61 7.62 4.94
N ASN A 236 27.76 8.92 5.19
CA ASN A 236 28.31 9.89 4.24
C ASN A 236 27.57 9.91 2.87
N VAL A 237 26.29 9.57 2.85
CA VAL A 237 25.43 9.64 1.64
C VAL A 237 24.96 11.08 1.43
N VAL A 238 24.81 11.84 2.52
CA VAL A 238 24.50 13.28 2.53
C VAL A 238 25.55 14.02 3.37
N GLY A 239 25.71 15.31 3.13
CA GLY A 239 26.75 16.12 3.81
C GLY A 239 26.52 16.31 5.30
N ASP A 240 25.26 16.41 5.72
CA ASP A 240 24.83 16.54 7.11
C ASP A 240 23.39 16.02 7.30
N ALA A 241 22.91 15.95 8.55
CA ALA A 241 21.58 15.47 8.88
C ALA A 241 20.49 16.56 8.78
N THR A 242 20.75 17.69 8.15
CA THR A 242 19.79 18.78 8.04
C THR A 242 18.71 18.44 7.02
N VAL A 243 17.44 18.58 7.41
CA VAL A 243 16.28 18.49 6.50
C VAL A 243 15.95 19.90 6.00
N VAL A 244 15.90 20.09 4.70
CA VAL A 244 15.65 21.40 4.08
C VAL A 244 14.29 21.38 3.39
N PRO A 245 13.46 22.42 3.58
CA PRO A 245 12.22 22.54 2.82
C PRO A 245 12.51 22.81 1.33
N ALA A 246 11.73 22.18 0.46
CA ALA A 246 11.66 22.43 -0.96
C ALA A 246 10.20 22.80 -1.31
N LEU A 247 9.86 24.07 -1.07
CA LEU A 247 8.48 24.57 -1.04
C LEU A 247 8.29 25.69 -2.05
N GLY A 248 7.45 25.44 -3.06
CA GLY A 248 7.03 26.49 -4.00
C GLY A 248 7.91 26.65 -5.24
N ASP A 249 7.66 27.76 -5.95
CA ASP A 249 8.26 28.02 -7.27
C ASP A 249 9.77 28.32 -7.20
N GLU A 250 10.24 28.89 -6.09
CA GLU A 250 11.65 29.22 -5.86
C GLU A 250 12.52 27.96 -5.81
N ASP A 251 11.96 26.83 -5.39
CA ASP A 251 12.60 25.52 -5.32
C ASP A 251 12.40 24.67 -6.59
N SER A 252 11.92 25.28 -7.66
CA SER A 252 11.60 24.56 -8.91
C SER A 252 12.73 23.71 -9.45
N GLN A 253 13.98 24.16 -9.30
CA GLN A 253 15.17 23.41 -9.72
C GLN A 253 15.45 22.20 -8.80
N ILE A 254 15.20 22.34 -7.50
CA ILE A 254 15.32 21.26 -6.53
C ILE A 254 14.28 20.18 -6.83
N LEU A 255 13.01 20.58 -7.01
CA LEU A 255 11.93 19.66 -7.36
C LEU A 255 12.18 18.95 -8.70
N GLU A 256 12.80 19.62 -9.69
CA GLU A 256 13.17 19.01 -10.96
C GLU A 256 14.27 17.94 -10.77
N ARG A 257 15.26 18.19 -9.91
CA ARG A 257 16.29 17.21 -9.59
C ARG A 257 15.71 16.02 -8.81
N ILE A 258 14.79 16.25 -7.86
CA ILE A 258 14.05 15.19 -7.15
C ILE A 258 13.26 14.36 -8.15
N ARG A 259 12.48 14.99 -9.05
CA ARG A 259 11.74 14.33 -10.11
C ARG A 259 12.62 13.40 -10.94
N ALA A 260 13.79 13.91 -11.37
CA ALA A 260 14.74 13.13 -12.17
C ALA A 260 15.25 11.91 -11.39
N ALA A 261 15.57 12.07 -10.10
CA ALA A 261 16.03 10.99 -9.23
C ALA A 261 14.95 9.91 -9.00
N LEU A 262 13.69 10.32 -8.92
CA LEU A 262 12.56 9.41 -8.72
C LEU A 262 12.01 8.81 -10.02
N GLY A 263 12.36 9.38 -11.18
CA GLY A 263 11.81 8.95 -12.47
C GLY A 263 10.30 9.18 -12.60
N CYS A 264 9.77 10.24 -11.98
CA CYS A 264 8.34 10.53 -11.97
C CYS A 264 8.05 11.94 -12.53
N PRO A 265 6.81 12.28 -12.93
CA PRO A 265 6.42 13.64 -13.25
C PRO A 265 6.60 14.58 -12.04
N LYS A 266 6.89 15.86 -12.27
CA LYS A 266 7.17 16.86 -11.23
C LYS A 266 6.01 16.99 -10.22
N GLU A 267 4.80 17.00 -10.72
CA GLU A 267 3.56 17.05 -9.93
C GLU A 267 3.35 15.80 -9.06
N PHE A 268 4.09 14.72 -9.31
CA PHE A 268 4.07 13.48 -8.52
C PHE A 268 5.11 13.46 -7.40
N VAL A 269 6.04 14.42 -7.34
CA VAL A 269 7.05 14.50 -6.27
C VAL A 269 6.40 14.60 -4.89
N PRO A 270 5.43 15.50 -4.63
CA PRO A 270 4.71 15.54 -3.36
C PRO A 270 3.95 14.25 -3.05
N VAL A 271 3.42 13.57 -4.07
CA VAL A 271 2.72 12.29 -3.91
C VAL A 271 3.67 11.17 -3.45
N GLN A 272 4.95 11.22 -3.83
CA GLN A 272 5.94 10.22 -3.43
C GLN A 272 6.52 10.49 -2.03
N LEU A 273 6.69 11.75 -1.70
CA LEU A 273 7.46 12.20 -0.54
C LEU A 273 6.62 12.86 0.55
N GLY A 274 5.31 13.04 0.36
CA GLY A 274 4.53 13.80 1.33
C GLY A 274 3.02 13.57 1.24
N GLY A 275 2.28 14.60 1.70
CA GLY A 275 0.84 14.62 1.81
C GLY A 275 0.32 14.24 3.19
N LYS A 276 -0.97 14.47 3.43
CA LYS A 276 -1.63 14.14 4.69
C LYS A 276 -2.64 13.01 4.48
N CYS A 277 -2.58 11.99 5.34
CA CYS A 277 -3.50 10.88 5.36
C CYS A 277 -3.95 10.59 6.79
N THR A 278 -5.25 10.72 7.04
CA THR A 278 -5.87 10.46 8.34
C THR A 278 -6.63 9.15 8.37
N PHE A 279 -6.46 8.30 7.35
CA PHE A 279 -7.07 6.98 7.30
C PHE A 279 -6.59 6.14 8.49
N THR A 280 -7.53 5.62 9.28
CA THR A 280 -7.25 5.02 10.59
C THR A 280 -7.81 3.62 10.65
N ALA A 281 -6.97 2.65 11.05
CA ALA A 281 -7.29 1.24 11.16
C ALA A 281 -8.16 0.96 12.40
N VAL A 282 -9.30 0.31 12.18
CA VAL A 282 -10.22 -0.19 13.22
C VAL A 282 -10.62 -1.63 12.91
N HIS A 283 -11.05 -1.95 11.68
CA HIS A 283 -11.48 -3.28 11.27
C HIS A 283 -10.45 -4.38 11.55
N GLY A 284 -9.15 -4.06 11.39
CA GLY A 284 -8.09 -5.02 11.73
C GLY A 284 -8.20 -5.49 13.17
N LYS A 285 -8.37 -4.56 14.11
CA LYS A 285 -8.53 -4.85 15.54
C LYS A 285 -9.84 -5.61 15.83
N GLU A 286 -10.93 -5.24 15.17
CA GLU A 286 -12.23 -5.91 15.31
C GLU A 286 -12.18 -7.39 14.89
N ILE A 287 -11.35 -7.74 13.90
CA ILE A 287 -11.14 -9.15 13.51
C ILE A 287 -10.02 -9.86 14.31
N GLY A 288 -9.46 -9.21 15.35
CA GLY A 288 -8.46 -9.77 16.24
C GLY A 288 -7.02 -9.67 15.72
N TRP A 289 -6.71 -8.69 14.86
CA TRP A 289 -5.34 -8.37 14.49
C TRP A 289 -4.74 -7.34 15.47
N GLU A 290 -3.56 -7.64 15.93
CA GLU A 290 -2.76 -6.76 16.79
C GLU A 290 -1.38 -6.59 16.16
N PRO A 291 -0.98 -5.34 15.80
CA PRO A 291 0.36 -5.09 15.28
C PRO A 291 1.40 -5.27 16.38
N GLU A 292 2.52 -5.88 16.04
CA GLU A 292 3.66 -6.09 16.93
C GLU A 292 4.51 -4.82 17.06
N PHE A 293 4.61 -4.04 15.96
CA PHE A 293 5.47 -2.86 15.89
C PHE A 293 4.63 -1.58 16.01
N PRO A 294 4.87 -0.75 17.06
CA PRO A 294 4.21 0.56 17.18
C PRO A 294 4.65 1.50 16.05
N PRO A 295 3.89 2.57 15.77
CA PRO A 295 4.20 3.45 14.63
C PRO A 295 5.57 4.12 14.72
N GLU A 296 6.05 4.45 15.94
CA GLU A 296 7.35 5.07 16.18
C GLU A 296 8.53 4.17 15.81
N HIS A 297 8.32 2.85 15.74
CA HIS A 297 9.36 1.89 15.38
C HIS A 297 9.98 2.17 14.00
N ILE A 298 9.25 2.78 13.05
CA ILE A 298 9.84 3.17 11.75
C ILE A 298 10.98 4.19 11.93
N LEU A 299 10.90 5.04 12.95
CA LEU A 299 11.95 6.05 13.26
C LEU A 299 13.17 5.37 13.87
N GLU A 300 12.96 4.42 14.77
CA GLU A 300 14.02 3.61 15.39
C GLU A 300 14.70 2.73 14.35
N ALA A 301 13.95 2.15 13.42
CA ALA A 301 14.42 1.30 12.34
C ALA A 301 15.09 2.06 11.17
N ALA A 302 15.07 3.39 11.15
CA ALA A 302 15.54 4.21 10.02
C ALA A 302 17.00 3.91 9.61
N ASP A 303 17.88 3.58 10.56
CA ASP A 303 19.27 3.22 10.27
C ASP A 303 19.37 1.90 9.49
N ALA A 304 18.64 0.88 9.93
CA ALA A 304 18.58 -0.43 9.24
C ALA A 304 17.86 -0.32 7.89
N GLU A 305 16.79 0.47 7.81
CA GLU A 305 16.04 0.71 6.58
C GLU A 305 16.90 1.39 5.51
N VAL A 306 17.68 2.43 5.88
CA VAL A 306 18.64 3.07 4.97
C VAL A 306 19.70 2.10 4.49
N GLU A 307 20.25 1.26 5.38
CA GLU A 307 21.23 0.24 4.99
C GLU A 307 20.66 -0.76 4.01
N LEU A 308 19.45 -1.28 4.29
CA LEU A 308 18.72 -2.20 3.42
C LEU A 308 18.49 -1.60 2.03
N ILE A 309 18.02 -0.34 1.99
CA ILE A 309 17.78 0.36 0.73
C ILE A 309 19.05 0.53 -0.07
N LEU A 310 20.13 1.01 0.56
CA LEU A 310 21.40 1.23 -0.13
C LEU A 310 22.03 -0.04 -0.71
N LYS A 311 21.78 -1.20 -0.09
CA LYS A 311 22.21 -2.51 -0.61
C LYS A 311 21.39 -2.96 -1.83
N ASN A 312 20.19 -2.43 -2.02
CA ASN A 312 19.24 -2.86 -3.06
C ASN A 312 19.01 -1.80 -4.15
N LEU A 313 19.69 -0.63 -4.09
CA LEU A 313 19.71 0.40 -5.13
C LEU A 313 20.88 0.21 -6.07
#